data_7489ef06594b73b9abbfb4cd73f5da6d
#
_entry.id   7489ef06594b73b9abbfb4cd73f5da6d
#
_cell.length_a   1.000
_cell.length_b   1.000
_cell.length_c   1.000
_cell.angle_alpha   90.00
_cell.angle_beta   90.00
_cell.angle_gamma   90.00
#
_symmetry.space_group_name_H-M   'P 1'
#
loop_
_entity.id
_entity.type
_entity.pdbx_description
1 polymer ?
#
loop_
_entity_poly.entity_id
_entity_poly.type
_entity_poly.pdbx_seq_one_letter_code
_entity_poly.pdbx_strand_id
1 'polypeptide(L)'
;MDTIKFDKERTLVIAHRGLSGIETENTNAAFVAAGNRSYYGIETDIHRTADGQFVVIHDYDLKRVAGLDIKVEEVDFSVLQEIVLFDKEGSKNREDLRISTLDNYISICKKYNKHCVLELKSHFTKEEILGIINIIKGHKYLDSVTFISFDYENLIKIKEYLPEQSAQFLFREFTEGLVEKVIADKLDVDVHHKVLNKGVIDMLHNNGLVVNCWTVDTKERGEELAQWGVDYITSNILE
;
A
#
# COMPACT_ATOMS: atom_id res chain seq x y z
N MET A 1 18.89 2.00 -13.78
CA MET A 1 18.94 1.80 -12.31
C MET A 1 18.35 0.43 -12.02
N ASP A 2 18.85 -0.29 -11.04
CA ASP A 2 18.34 -1.62 -10.66
C ASP A 2 17.95 -1.64 -9.18
N THR A 3 17.21 -2.67 -8.75
CA THR A 3 16.82 -2.89 -7.37
C THR A 3 18.03 -3.24 -6.50
N ILE A 4 17.91 -3.00 -5.19
CA ILE A 4 18.93 -3.35 -4.22
C ILE A 4 18.59 -4.72 -3.64
N LYS A 5 19.46 -5.71 -3.89
CA LYS A 5 19.33 -7.05 -3.30
C LYS A 5 19.93 -7.07 -1.90
N PHE A 6 19.26 -7.75 -0.98
CA PHE A 6 19.66 -7.88 0.42
C PHE A 6 19.30 -9.29 0.94
N ASP A 7 19.91 -9.68 2.04
CA ASP A 7 19.54 -10.93 2.71
C ASP A 7 18.24 -10.74 3.48
N LYS A 8 17.15 -11.21 2.90
CA LYS A 8 15.80 -11.03 3.44
C LYS A 8 15.32 -12.19 4.30
N GLU A 9 16.14 -13.23 4.48
CA GLU A 9 15.77 -14.41 5.25
C GLU A 9 14.37 -14.94 4.82
N ARG A 10 13.41 -14.96 5.76
CA ARG A 10 12.01 -15.34 5.51
C ARG A 10 11.09 -14.15 5.21
N THR A 11 11.59 -12.94 5.33
CA THR A 11 10.81 -11.72 5.15
C THR A 11 10.33 -11.59 3.71
N LEU A 12 9.08 -11.25 3.54
CA LEU A 12 8.47 -10.97 2.25
C LEU A 12 8.57 -9.47 1.92
N VAL A 13 8.95 -9.14 0.70
CA VAL A 13 9.15 -7.73 0.29
C VAL A 13 7.97 -7.25 -0.54
N ILE A 14 7.43 -6.09 -0.15
CA ILE A 14 6.33 -5.38 -0.81
C ILE A 14 6.91 -4.17 -1.55
N ALA A 15 6.54 -4.00 -2.81
CA ALA A 15 6.91 -2.84 -3.60
C ALA A 15 6.01 -1.64 -3.23
N HIS A 16 6.59 -0.62 -2.56
CA HIS A 16 5.88 0.58 -2.10
C HIS A 16 5.44 1.46 -3.25
N ARG A 17 4.14 1.64 -3.45
CA ARG A 17 3.52 2.35 -4.58
C ARG A 17 3.97 1.82 -5.94
N GLY A 18 4.11 0.49 -6.04
CA GLY A 18 4.83 -0.17 -7.11
C GLY A 18 6.35 -0.06 -6.94
N LEU A 19 7.13 -0.25 -8.00
CA LEU A 19 8.59 -0.09 -7.96
C LEU A 19 8.96 1.41 -8.04
N SER A 20 8.57 2.17 -7.02
CA SER A 20 8.66 3.63 -7.00
C SER A 20 10.09 4.18 -6.92
N GLY A 21 11.06 3.36 -6.55
CA GLY A 21 12.48 3.74 -6.60
C GLY A 21 13.02 3.89 -8.04
N ILE A 22 12.34 3.30 -9.03
CA ILE A 22 12.75 3.29 -10.44
C ILE A 22 11.72 3.98 -11.33
N GLU A 23 10.44 3.70 -11.14
CA GLU A 23 9.33 4.29 -11.90
C GLU A 23 8.56 5.33 -11.07
N THR A 24 7.71 6.12 -11.73
CA THR A 24 6.81 7.06 -11.02
C THR A 24 5.82 6.27 -10.18
N GLU A 25 5.76 6.61 -8.89
CA GLU A 25 4.90 5.96 -7.89
C GLU A 25 3.43 5.91 -8.31
N ASN A 26 2.72 4.88 -7.86
CA ASN A 26 1.27 4.75 -8.04
C ASN A 26 0.79 4.82 -9.50
N THR A 27 1.63 4.36 -10.44
CA THR A 27 1.31 4.27 -11.87
C THR A 27 1.29 2.82 -12.35
N ASN A 28 0.59 2.58 -13.46
CA ASN A 28 0.61 1.27 -14.11
C ASN A 28 2.05 0.84 -14.47
N ALA A 29 2.92 1.78 -14.83
CA ALA A 29 4.33 1.51 -15.12
C ALA A 29 5.06 0.95 -13.89
N ALA A 30 4.89 1.58 -12.71
CA ALA A 30 5.50 1.11 -11.46
C ALA A 30 4.95 -0.25 -11.02
N PHE A 31 3.65 -0.50 -11.21
CA PHE A 31 3.04 -1.80 -10.89
C PHE A 31 3.53 -2.91 -11.80
N VAL A 32 3.62 -2.68 -13.10
CA VAL A 32 4.17 -3.64 -14.08
C VAL A 32 5.65 -3.90 -13.80
N ALA A 33 6.43 -2.86 -13.48
CA ALA A 33 7.83 -3.00 -13.13
C ALA A 33 8.03 -3.88 -11.88
N ALA A 34 7.21 -3.69 -10.83
CA ALA A 34 7.20 -4.53 -9.64
C ALA A 34 6.70 -5.96 -9.96
N GLY A 35 5.66 -6.07 -10.80
CA GLY A 35 5.07 -7.34 -11.23
C GLY A 35 6.08 -8.30 -11.86
N ASN A 36 7.00 -7.76 -12.65
CA ASN A 36 8.06 -8.53 -13.34
C ASN A 36 9.27 -8.88 -12.45
N ARG A 37 9.23 -8.56 -11.16
CA ARG A 37 10.33 -8.81 -10.22
C ARG A 37 9.91 -9.78 -9.11
N SER A 38 10.84 -10.06 -8.18
CA SER A 38 10.65 -11.07 -7.12
C SER A 38 9.84 -10.56 -5.90
N TYR A 39 9.27 -9.36 -5.95
CA TYR A 39 8.37 -8.88 -4.89
C TYR A 39 7.24 -9.86 -4.62
N TYR A 40 6.93 -10.08 -3.35
CA TYR A 40 5.75 -10.84 -2.94
C TYR A 40 4.45 -10.09 -3.30
N GLY A 41 4.43 -8.80 -3.02
CA GLY A 41 3.25 -7.95 -3.23
C GLY A 41 3.60 -6.56 -3.73
N ILE A 42 2.55 -5.81 -4.02
CA ILE A 42 2.61 -4.42 -4.44
C ILE A 42 1.70 -3.63 -3.50
N GLU A 43 2.22 -2.56 -2.94
CA GLU A 43 1.42 -1.65 -2.13
C GLU A 43 0.97 -0.46 -2.99
N THR A 44 -0.19 0.10 -2.66
CA THR A 44 -0.74 1.31 -3.28
C THR A 44 -1.72 2.03 -2.37
N ASP A 45 -1.95 3.31 -2.67
CA ASP A 45 -2.84 4.21 -1.95
C ASP A 45 -4.08 4.53 -2.76
N ILE A 46 -5.27 4.50 -2.18
CA ILE A 46 -6.50 4.89 -2.89
C ILE A 46 -7.23 6.07 -2.24
N HIS A 47 -7.75 6.91 -3.13
CA HIS A 47 -8.70 7.97 -2.83
C HIS A 47 -9.98 7.79 -3.66
N ARG A 48 -11.04 8.55 -3.30
CA ARG A 48 -12.27 8.62 -4.07
C ARG A 48 -12.35 9.96 -4.80
N THR A 49 -12.77 9.95 -6.06
CA THR A 49 -13.08 11.17 -6.82
C THR A 49 -14.48 11.71 -6.50
N ALA A 50 -14.80 12.92 -6.96
CA ALA A 50 -16.12 13.53 -6.76
C ALA A 50 -17.27 12.70 -7.36
N ASP A 51 -17.03 12.05 -8.51
CA ASP A 51 -17.96 11.13 -9.17
C ASP A 51 -17.91 9.68 -8.65
N GLY A 52 -17.18 9.43 -7.54
CA GLY A 52 -17.17 8.16 -6.84
C GLY A 52 -16.26 7.07 -7.43
N GLN A 53 -15.33 7.42 -8.32
CA GLN A 53 -14.32 6.47 -8.79
C GLN A 53 -13.21 6.32 -7.75
N PHE A 54 -12.64 5.10 -7.62
CA PHE A 54 -11.47 4.85 -6.76
C PHE A 54 -10.21 4.94 -7.61
N VAL A 55 -9.38 5.93 -7.29
CA VAL A 55 -8.13 6.25 -8.00
C VAL A 55 -6.91 6.02 -7.13
N VAL A 56 -5.79 5.76 -7.78
CA VAL A 56 -4.54 5.41 -7.12
C VAL A 56 -3.61 6.62 -7.08
N ILE A 57 -3.41 7.15 -5.89
CA ILE A 57 -2.51 8.27 -5.60
C ILE A 57 -2.29 8.39 -4.08
N HIS A 58 -1.10 8.83 -3.64
CA HIS A 58 -0.81 8.99 -2.22
C HIS A 58 -1.35 10.29 -1.62
N ASP A 59 -1.13 11.42 -2.30
CA ASP A 59 -1.46 12.74 -1.76
C ASP A 59 -2.92 13.11 -2.03
N TYR A 60 -3.49 13.97 -1.21
CA TYR A 60 -4.83 14.51 -1.40
C TYR A 60 -4.93 15.47 -2.60
N ASP A 61 -3.78 15.93 -3.14
CA ASP A 61 -3.70 16.82 -4.29
C ASP A 61 -2.58 16.42 -5.27
N LEU A 62 -2.57 17.07 -6.44
CA LEU A 62 -1.63 16.76 -7.52
C LEU A 62 -0.37 17.63 -7.53
N LYS A 63 -0.12 18.43 -6.48
CA LYS A 63 1.01 19.40 -6.48
C LYS A 63 2.34 18.69 -6.66
N ARG A 64 2.61 17.65 -5.90
CA ARG A 64 3.90 16.95 -5.92
C ARG A 64 4.09 16.12 -7.18
N VAL A 65 3.05 15.44 -7.63
CA VAL A 65 3.15 14.47 -8.75
C VAL A 65 2.85 15.06 -10.12
N ALA A 66 2.23 16.25 -10.20
CA ALA A 66 1.87 16.89 -11.47
C ALA A 66 2.03 18.42 -11.49
N GLY A 67 2.40 19.06 -10.38
CA GLY A 67 2.55 20.52 -10.29
C GLY A 67 1.23 21.29 -10.37
N LEU A 68 0.09 20.63 -10.08
CA LEU A 68 -1.26 21.20 -10.19
C LEU A 68 -1.92 21.28 -8.81
N ASP A 69 -2.54 22.41 -8.50
CA ASP A 69 -3.33 22.59 -7.27
C ASP A 69 -4.77 22.08 -7.50
N ILE A 70 -4.87 20.76 -7.68
CA ILE A 70 -6.14 20.04 -7.88
C ILE A 70 -6.27 19.02 -6.77
N LYS A 71 -7.34 19.08 -5.99
CA LYS A 71 -7.65 18.07 -4.99
C LYS A 71 -8.38 16.90 -5.63
N VAL A 72 -7.91 15.71 -5.35
CA VAL A 72 -8.39 14.47 -5.96
C VAL A 72 -9.89 14.25 -5.71
N GLU A 73 -10.35 14.50 -4.50
CA GLU A 73 -11.73 14.24 -4.08
C GLU A 73 -12.74 15.33 -4.49
N GLU A 74 -12.24 16.45 -5.04
CA GLU A 74 -13.08 17.59 -5.47
C GLU A 74 -13.37 17.61 -6.98
N VAL A 75 -12.79 16.68 -7.75
CA VAL A 75 -12.97 16.61 -9.21
C VAL A 75 -13.38 15.20 -9.66
N ASP A 76 -14.00 15.13 -10.84
CA ASP A 76 -14.37 13.88 -11.48
C ASP A 76 -13.13 13.15 -12.05
N PHE A 77 -13.18 11.83 -12.16
CA PHE A 77 -12.10 11.04 -12.74
C PHE A 77 -11.76 11.47 -14.17
N SER A 78 -12.75 11.90 -14.95
CA SER A 78 -12.54 12.41 -16.31
C SER A 78 -11.53 13.57 -16.39
N VAL A 79 -11.40 14.37 -15.34
CA VAL A 79 -10.39 15.43 -15.23
C VAL A 79 -9.01 14.83 -14.91
N LEU A 80 -8.95 13.91 -13.96
CA LEU A 80 -7.70 13.32 -13.48
C LEU A 80 -7.00 12.46 -14.53
N GLN A 81 -7.75 11.71 -15.33
CA GLN A 81 -7.21 10.81 -16.36
C GLN A 81 -6.45 11.55 -17.48
N GLU A 82 -6.75 12.83 -17.72
CA GLU A 82 -6.08 13.65 -18.75
C GLU A 82 -4.75 14.22 -18.27
N ILE A 83 -4.42 14.11 -16.98
CA ILE A 83 -3.24 14.71 -16.39
C ILE A 83 -2.05 13.76 -16.51
N VAL A 84 -0.98 14.23 -17.17
CA VAL A 84 0.32 13.56 -17.21
C VAL A 84 1.08 13.87 -15.92
N LEU A 85 1.55 12.82 -15.25
CA LEU A 85 2.37 12.94 -14.04
C LEU A 85 3.83 13.20 -14.40
N PHE A 86 4.59 13.74 -13.46
CA PHE A 86 6.04 13.86 -13.61
C PHE A 86 6.69 12.46 -13.65
N ASP A 87 7.67 12.29 -14.52
CA ASP A 87 8.60 11.18 -14.46
C ASP A 87 9.64 11.37 -13.34
N LYS A 88 10.56 10.42 -13.20
CA LYS A 88 11.60 10.48 -12.17
C LYS A 88 12.60 11.62 -12.35
N GLU A 89 12.69 12.18 -13.52
CA GLU A 89 13.52 13.34 -13.90
C GLU A 89 12.75 14.67 -13.73
N GLY A 90 11.46 14.63 -13.38
CA GLY A 90 10.61 15.81 -13.20
C GLY A 90 10.04 16.34 -14.51
N SER A 91 10.06 15.58 -15.60
CA SER A 91 9.45 15.95 -16.88
C SER A 91 8.07 15.31 -17.06
N LYS A 92 7.32 15.79 -18.07
CA LYS A 92 6.02 15.23 -18.49
C LYS A 92 6.07 14.65 -19.91
N ASN A 93 7.22 14.12 -20.30
CA ASN A 93 7.44 13.55 -21.64
C ASN A 93 6.89 12.12 -21.80
N ARG A 94 6.49 11.49 -20.69
CA ARG A 94 5.92 10.14 -20.68
C ARG A 94 4.39 10.20 -20.54
N GLU A 95 3.71 10.17 -21.66
CA GLU A 95 2.24 10.22 -21.71
C GLU A 95 1.55 9.01 -21.07
N ASP A 96 2.28 7.92 -20.86
CA ASP A 96 1.81 6.70 -20.17
C ASP A 96 1.72 6.88 -18.65
N LEU A 97 2.36 7.90 -18.07
CA LEU A 97 2.32 8.20 -16.65
C LEU A 97 1.04 8.97 -16.30
N ARG A 98 0.00 8.24 -15.99
CA ARG A 98 -1.33 8.74 -15.64
C ARG A 98 -1.79 8.19 -14.31
N ILE A 99 -2.74 8.89 -13.69
CA ILE A 99 -3.43 8.38 -12.49
C ILE A 99 -4.14 7.09 -12.86
N SER A 100 -3.82 6.03 -12.12
CA SER A 100 -4.43 4.71 -12.28
C SER A 100 -5.72 4.59 -11.47
N THR A 101 -6.49 3.54 -11.71
CA THR A 101 -7.68 3.19 -10.94
C THR A 101 -7.42 1.94 -10.10
N LEU A 102 -8.25 1.74 -9.06
CA LEU A 102 -8.24 0.50 -8.28
C LEU A 102 -8.42 -0.73 -9.18
N ASP A 103 -9.32 -0.64 -10.18
CA ASP A 103 -9.57 -1.73 -11.14
C ASP A 103 -8.31 -2.13 -11.90
N ASN A 104 -7.58 -1.15 -12.44
CA ASN A 104 -6.31 -1.38 -13.15
C ASN A 104 -5.25 -1.99 -12.23
N TYR A 105 -5.10 -1.46 -11.00
CA TYR A 105 -4.15 -1.98 -10.03
C TYR A 105 -4.41 -3.45 -9.71
N ILE A 106 -5.65 -3.81 -9.36
CA ILE A 106 -6.02 -5.21 -9.07
C ILE A 106 -5.80 -6.11 -10.29
N SER A 107 -6.16 -5.63 -11.48
CA SER A 107 -5.94 -6.36 -12.74
C SER A 107 -4.45 -6.68 -12.99
N ILE A 108 -3.57 -5.69 -12.74
CA ILE A 108 -2.12 -5.85 -12.89
C ILE A 108 -1.59 -6.83 -11.83
N CYS A 109 -1.92 -6.64 -10.55
CA CYS A 109 -1.50 -7.55 -9.48
C CYS A 109 -1.91 -8.98 -9.78
N LYS A 110 -3.15 -9.20 -10.19
CA LYS A 110 -3.65 -10.52 -10.58
C LYS A 110 -2.87 -11.12 -11.75
N LYS A 111 -2.61 -10.33 -12.81
CA LYS A 111 -1.84 -10.79 -13.98
C LYS A 111 -0.46 -11.31 -13.60
N TYR A 112 0.21 -10.65 -12.64
CA TYR A 112 1.56 -11.00 -12.19
C TYR A 112 1.58 -11.87 -10.94
N ASN A 113 0.41 -12.30 -10.45
CA ASN A 113 0.25 -13.10 -9.21
C ASN A 113 0.92 -12.43 -8.01
N LYS A 114 0.69 -11.13 -7.82
CA LYS A 114 1.22 -10.32 -6.71
C LYS A 114 0.16 -10.06 -5.66
N HIS A 115 0.51 -10.23 -4.40
CA HIS A 115 -0.35 -9.82 -3.29
C HIS A 115 -0.58 -8.31 -3.33
N CYS A 116 -1.81 -7.89 -3.06
CA CYS A 116 -2.19 -6.48 -3.01
C CYS A 116 -2.13 -6.00 -1.56
N VAL A 117 -1.37 -4.94 -1.30
CA VAL A 117 -1.43 -4.19 -0.03
C VAL A 117 -2.08 -2.85 -0.35
N LEU A 118 -3.31 -2.64 0.13
CA LEU A 118 -4.18 -1.54 -0.31
C LEU A 118 -4.42 -0.54 0.82
N GLU A 119 -3.77 0.64 0.75
CA GLU A 119 -3.98 1.70 1.73
C GLU A 119 -5.25 2.50 1.43
N LEU A 120 -6.14 2.52 2.42
CA LEU A 120 -7.35 3.35 2.42
C LEU A 120 -7.00 4.73 3.00
N LYS A 121 -6.75 5.73 2.12
CA LYS A 121 -6.26 7.07 2.52
C LYS A 121 -7.35 7.96 3.09
N SER A 122 -8.52 7.95 2.45
CA SER A 122 -9.66 8.78 2.85
C SER A 122 -10.45 8.11 3.98
N HIS A 123 -11.26 8.88 4.71
CA HIS A 123 -12.31 8.31 5.53
C HIS A 123 -13.46 7.85 4.64
N PHE A 124 -13.54 6.54 4.40
CA PHE A 124 -14.56 5.95 3.55
C PHE A 124 -15.85 5.65 4.32
N THR A 125 -17.01 5.90 3.69
CA THR A 125 -18.30 5.41 4.18
C THR A 125 -18.41 3.89 4.05
N LYS A 126 -19.44 3.29 4.69
CA LYS A 126 -19.71 1.84 4.54
C LYS A 126 -20.02 1.46 3.09
N GLU A 127 -20.76 2.31 2.38
CA GLU A 127 -21.12 2.12 0.97
C GLU A 127 -19.88 2.13 0.07
N GLU A 128 -18.95 3.04 0.33
CA GLU A 128 -17.67 3.14 -0.41
C GLU A 128 -16.77 1.94 -0.13
N ILE A 129 -16.65 1.51 1.13
CA ILE A 129 -15.96 0.26 1.48
C ILE A 129 -16.57 -0.93 0.74
N LEU A 130 -17.89 -1.03 0.69
CA LEU A 130 -18.57 -2.08 -0.06
C LEU A 130 -18.28 -1.98 -1.57
N GLY A 131 -18.22 -0.76 -2.12
CA GLY A 131 -17.82 -0.49 -3.50
C GLY A 131 -16.41 -1.01 -3.81
N ILE A 132 -15.43 -0.71 -2.96
CA ILE A 132 -14.05 -1.21 -3.06
C ILE A 132 -14.02 -2.74 -3.04
N ILE A 133 -14.69 -3.36 -2.07
CA ILE A 133 -14.80 -4.81 -1.94
C ILE A 133 -15.41 -5.44 -3.20
N ASN A 134 -16.45 -4.84 -3.77
CA ASN A 134 -17.14 -5.37 -4.95
C ASN A 134 -16.25 -5.31 -6.19
N ILE A 135 -15.45 -4.26 -6.39
CA ILE A 135 -14.47 -4.19 -7.49
C ILE A 135 -13.48 -5.36 -7.34
N ILE A 136 -12.90 -5.56 -6.16
CA ILE A 136 -11.93 -6.63 -5.92
C ILE A 136 -12.56 -8.01 -6.11
N LYS A 137 -13.79 -8.23 -5.63
CA LYS A 137 -14.58 -9.46 -5.85
C LYS A 137 -14.86 -9.71 -7.32
N GLY A 138 -15.13 -8.66 -8.11
CA GLY A 138 -15.30 -8.75 -9.56
C GLY A 138 -14.09 -9.38 -10.25
N HIS A 139 -12.88 -9.07 -9.77
CA HIS A 139 -11.64 -9.70 -10.22
C HIS A 139 -11.41 -11.12 -9.65
N LYS A 140 -12.21 -11.59 -8.67
CA LYS A 140 -11.98 -12.85 -7.92
C LYS A 140 -10.56 -12.88 -7.32
N TYR A 141 -10.16 -11.80 -6.65
CA TYR A 141 -8.79 -11.63 -6.14
C TYR A 141 -8.74 -11.20 -4.66
N LEU A 142 -9.86 -11.27 -3.95
CA LEU A 142 -9.98 -10.80 -2.57
C LEU A 142 -9.04 -11.53 -1.60
N ASP A 143 -8.84 -12.83 -1.77
CA ASP A 143 -7.95 -13.64 -0.94
C ASP A 143 -6.46 -13.23 -1.04
N SER A 144 -6.12 -12.43 -2.05
CA SER A 144 -4.79 -11.90 -2.30
C SER A 144 -4.66 -10.42 -1.92
N VAL A 145 -5.54 -9.91 -1.05
CA VAL A 145 -5.55 -8.49 -0.63
C VAL A 145 -5.40 -8.37 0.88
N THR A 146 -4.50 -7.51 1.31
CA THR A 146 -4.43 -6.97 2.67
C THR A 146 -4.81 -5.51 2.64
N PHE A 147 -5.80 -5.11 3.43
CA PHE A 147 -6.16 -3.70 3.59
C PHE A 147 -5.30 -3.07 4.67
N ILE A 148 -4.81 -1.85 4.42
CA ILE A 148 -4.08 -1.08 5.41
C ILE A 148 -4.67 0.33 5.52
N SER A 149 -4.61 0.96 6.68
CA SER A 149 -5.06 2.34 6.87
C SER A 149 -4.52 2.95 8.16
N PHE A 150 -4.25 4.26 8.15
CA PHE A 150 -4.10 5.08 9.36
C PHE A 150 -5.46 5.42 10.00
N ASP A 151 -6.54 5.40 9.22
CA ASP A 151 -7.90 5.53 9.75
C ASP A 151 -8.39 4.17 10.24
N TYR A 152 -8.43 4.00 11.56
CA TYR A 152 -8.84 2.76 12.20
C TYR A 152 -10.27 2.35 11.84
N GLU A 153 -11.17 3.33 11.68
CA GLU A 153 -12.58 3.08 11.34
C GLU A 153 -12.77 2.45 9.96
N ASN A 154 -11.86 2.74 9.00
CA ASN A 154 -11.89 2.05 7.72
C ASN A 154 -11.67 0.54 7.87
N LEU A 155 -10.73 0.14 8.75
CA LEU A 155 -10.42 -1.28 8.98
C LEU A 155 -11.57 -1.98 9.72
N ILE A 156 -12.22 -1.30 10.67
CA ILE A 156 -13.42 -1.84 11.34
C ILE A 156 -14.54 -2.08 10.33
N LYS A 157 -14.79 -1.14 9.40
CA LYS A 157 -15.77 -1.33 8.33
C LYS A 157 -15.41 -2.52 7.41
N ILE A 158 -14.13 -2.73 7.10
CA ILE A 158 -13.68 -3.93 6.37
C ILE A 158 -14.03 -5.19 7.17
N LYS A 159 -13.71 -5.24 8.47
CA LYS A 159 -14.02 -6.40 9.33
C LYS A 159 -15.52 -6.66 9.51
N GLU A 160 -16.36 -5.63 9.49
CA GLU A 160 -17.82 -5.79 9.50
C GLU A 160 -18.34 -6.56 8.28
N TYR A 161 -17.80 -6.29 7.07
CA TYR A 161 -18.20 -6.98 5.85
C TYR A 161 -17.47 -8.29 5.61
N LEU A 162 -16.23 -8.38 6.07
CA LEU A 162 -15.29 -9.46 5.81
C LEU A 162 -14.48 -9.79 7.10
N PRO A 163 -15.06 -10.50 8.07
CA PRO A 163 -14.44 -10.72 9.39
C PRO A 163 -13.06 -11.38 9.35
N GLU A 164 -12.81 -12.24 8.35
CA GLU A 164 -11.54 -12.98 8.22
C GLU A 164 -10.56 -12.35 7.23
N GLN A 165 -10.92 -11.19 6.63
CA GLN A 165 -10.03 -10.51 5.68
C GLN A 165 -8.77 -9.98 6.37
N SER A 166 -7.62 -10.16 5.73
CA SER A 166 -6.36 -9.56 6.20
C SER A 166 -6.46 -8.04 6.19
N ALA A 167 -6.19 -7.44 7.34
CA ALA A 167 -6.19 -5.99 7.52
C ALA A 167 -5.15 -5.60 8.59
N GLN A 168 -4.36 -4.55 8.32
CA GLN A 168 -3.27 -4.11 9.18
C GLN A 168 -3.43 -2.63 9.52
N PHE A 169 -3.30 -2.30 10.80
CA PHE A 169 -3.35 -0.90 11.24
C PHE A 169 -2.00 -0.22 11.04
N LEU A 170 -2.02 0.90 10.31
CA LEU A 170 -0.87 1.76 10.08
C LEU A 170 -0.65 2.70 11.26
N PHE A 171 0.56 2.71 11.82
CA PHE A 171 0.91 3.68 12.85
C PHE A 171 2.41 3.97 12.90
N ARG A 172 2.77 5.10 13.54
CA ARG A 172 4.16 5.57 13.66
C ARG A 172 4.76 5.37 15.04
N GLU A 173 3.91 5.30 16.06
CA GLU A 173 4.30 5.20 17.47
C GLU A 173 3.34 4.31 18.21
N PHE A 174 3.84 3.55 19.18
CA PHE A 174 2.98 2.77 20.06
C PHE A 174 2.30 3.69 21.08
N THR A 175 1.01 3.49 21.26
CA THR A 175 0.21 4.13 22.31
C THR A 175 -0.28 3.08 23.30
N GLU A 176 -0.63 3.51 24.51
CA GLU A 176 -1.17 2.63 25.53
C GLU A 176 -2.46 1.94 25.03
N GLY A 177 -2.56 0.64 25.24
CA GLY A 177 -3.72 -0.18 24.83
C GLY A 177 -3.81 -0.46 23.31
N LEU A 178 -2.86 0.00 22.49
CA LEU A 178 -2.92 -0.22 21.04
C LEU A 178 -2.86 -1.70 20.67
N VAL A 179 -1.94 -2.44 21.27
CA VAL A 179 -1.74 -3.87 20.95
C VAL A 179 -2.98 -4.68 21.32
N GLU A 180 -3.54 -4.45 22.51
CA GLU A 180 -4.77 -5.08 22.98
C GLU A 180 -5.94 -4.76 22.04
N LYS A 181 -6.04 -3.52 21.57
CA LYS A 181 -7.10 -3.08 20.65
C LYS A 181 -7.01 -3.77 19.29
N VAL A 182 -5.84 -3.82 18.66
CA VAL A 182 -5.70 -4.48 17.35
C VAL A 182 -5.96 -5.98 17.44
N ILE A 183 -5.57 -6.64 18.55
CA ILE A 183 -5.87 -8.05 18.80
C ILE A 183 -7.39 -8.27 18.90
N ALA A 184 -8.08 -7.44 19.72
CA ALA A 184 -9.53 -7.56 19.93
C ALA A 184 -10.31 -7.42 18.62
N ASP A 185 -9.85 -6.55 17.73
CA ASP A 185 -10.48 -6.28 16.44
C ASP A 185 -9.96 -7.19 15.30
N LYS A 186 -9.10 -8.19 15.61
CA LYS A 186 -8.48 -9.13 14.65
C LYS A 186 -7.72 -8.41 13.54
N LEU A 187 -7.01 -7.35 13.88
CA LEU A 187 -6.13 -6.62 12.99
C LEU A 187 -4.69 -7.03 13.24
N ASP A 188 -3.86 -6.98 12.21
CA ASP A 188 -2.41 -7.03 12.29
C ASP A 188 -1.83 -5.61 12.29
N VAL A 189 -0.49 -5.47 12.22
CA VAL A 189 0.18 -4.19 12.31
C VAL A 189 1.06 -3.90 11.09
N ASP A 190 1.05 -2.64 10.65
CA ASP A 190 1.96 -2.10 9.64
C ASP A 190 2.63 -0.84 10.20
N VAL A 191 3.89 -0.98 10.61
CA VAL A 191 4.53 -0.05 11.56
C VAL A 191 5.67 0.70 10.90
N HIS A 192 5.81 1.99 11.23
CA HIS A 192 7.00 2.72 10.81
C HIS A 192 8.28 2.07 11.36
N HIS A 193 9.18 1.64 10.48
CA HIS A 193 10.32 0.77 10.81
C HIS A 193 11.24 1.29 11.94
N LYS A 194 11.26 2.61 12.22
CA LYS A 194 12.12 3.20 13.24
C LYS A 194 11.73 2.86 14.67
N VAL A 195 10.47 2.49 14.92
CA VAL A 195 10.02 2.08 16.27
C VAL A 195 10.20 0.59 16.52
N LEU A 196 10.61 -0.16 15.49
CA LEU A 196 10.86 -1.60 15.60
C LEU A 196 12.29 -1.88 16.09
N ASN A 197 12.34 -2.81 17.01
CA ASN A 197 13.53 -3.54 17.44
C ASN A 197 13.14 -5.00 17.70
N LYS A 198 14.12 -5.88 17.91
CA LYS A 198 13.84 -7.30 18.08
C LYS A 198 12.84 -7.57 19.22
N GLY A 199 12.97 -6.89 20.34
CA GLY A 199 12.07 -7.09 21.49
C GLY A 199 10.61 -6.69 21.16
N VAL A 200 10.40 -5.63 20.39
CA VAL A 200 9.06 -5.22 19.90
C VAL A 200 8.49 -6.26 18.95
N ILE A 201 9.27 -6.74 17.98
CA ILE A 201 8.82 -7.77 17.03
C ILE A 201 8.46 -9.06 17.77
N ASP A 202 9.32 -9.52 18.69
CA ASP A 202 9.05 -10.71 19.51
C ASP A 202 7.76 -10.53 20.34
N MET A 203 7.53 -9.36 20.90
CA MET A 203 6.31 -9.04 21.66
C MET A 203 5.06 -9.11 20.78
N LEU A 204 5.10 -8.55 19.56
CA LEU A 204 3.99 -8.60 18.62
C LEU A 204 3.71 -10.02 18.16
N HIS A 205 4.72 -10.80 17.79
CA HIS A 205 4.59 -12.22 17.42
C HIS A 205 4.06 -13.09 18.56
N ASN A 206 4.50 -12.86 19.81
CA ASN A 206 3.99 -13.59 20.99
C ASN A 206 2.50 -13.32 21.23
N ASN A 207 1.97 -12.23 20.70
CA ASN A 207 0.54 -11.92 20.68
C ASN A 207 -0.17 -12.39 19.41
N GLY A 208 0.50 -13.13 18.53
CA GLY A 208 -0.06 -13.71 17.30
C GLY A 208 -0.25 -12.73 16.16
N LEU A 209 0.36 -11.54 16.23
CA LEU A 209 0.24 -10.51 15.20
C LEU A 209 1.27 -10.71 14.08
N VAL A 210 0.86 -10.48 12.84
CA VAL A 210 1.74 -10.32 11.68
C VAL A 210 2.28 -8.89 11.67
N VAL A 211 3.58 -8.74 11.39
CA VAL A 211 4.29 -7.46 11.44
C VAL A 211 4.77 -7.07 10.05
N ASN A 212 4.16 -6.04 9.48
CA ASN A 212 4.65 -5.32 8.31
C ASN A 212 5.37 -4.03 8.74
N CYS A 213 6.30 -3.53 7.94
CA CYS A 213 6.94 -2.24 8.23
C CYS A 213 7.30 -1.45 6.97
N TRP A 214 7.29 -0.12 7.10
CA TRP A 214 7.51 0.86 6.03
C TRP A 214 8.28 2.09 6.51
N THR A 215 8.94 2.85 5.63
CA THR A 215 9.44 2.47 4.32
C THR A 215 10.92 2.21 4.48
N VAL A 216 11.38 1.05 4.04
CA VAL A 216 12.76 0.59 4.27
C VAL A 216 13.50 0.54 2.95
N ASP A 217 14.45 1.47 2.73
CA ASP A 217 15.13 1.64 1.45
C ASP A 217 16.65 1.40 1.51
N THR A 218 17.19 1.10 2.71
CA THR A 218 18.61 0.79 2.85
C THR A 218 18.82 -0.70 3.12
N LYS A 219 19.84 -1.26 2.49
CA LYS A 219 20.19 -2.67 2.61
C LYS A 219 20.39 -3.08 4.07
N GLU A 220 21.17 -2.29 4.80
CA GLU A 220 21.55 -2.56 6.20
C GLU A 220 20.31 -2.65 7.09
N ARG A 221 19.35 -1.73 6.91
CA ARG A 221 18.12 -1.75 7.71
C ARG A 221 17.19 -2.89 7.30
N GLY A 222 17.15 -3.23 6.02
CA GLY A 222 16.40 -4.38 5.52
C GLY A 222 16.92 -5.69 6.13
N GLU A 223 18.24 -5.91 6.10
CA GLU A 223 18.89 -7.09 6.68
C GLU A 223 18.70 -7.17 8.20
N GLU A 224 18.81 -6.05 8.92
CA GLU A 224 18.58 -5.98 10.36
C GLU A 224 17.15 -6.41 10.73
N LEU A 225 16.14 -5.85 10.05
CA LEU A 225 14.74 -6.19 10.28
C LEU A 225 14.42 -7.64 9.93
N ALA A 226 14.99 -8.15 8.83
CA ALA A 226 14.86 -9.54 8.43
C ALA A 226 15.46 -10.50 9.46
N GLN A 227 16.65 -10.20 10.00
CA GLN A 227 17.27 -10.95 11.09
C GLN A 227 16.44 -10.92 12.37
N TRP A 228 15.69 -9.85 12.63
CA TRP A 228 14.76 -9.79 13.75
C TRP A 228 13.45 -10.55 13.50
N GLY A 229 13.23 -10.98 12.25
CA GLY A 229 12.12 -11.84 11.86
C GLY A 229 10.84 -11.08 11.48
N VAL A 230 10.93 -9.82 11.05
CA VAL A 230 9.74 -9.09 10.53
C VAL A 230 9.12 -9.87 9.36
N ASP A 231 7.79 -9.93 9.28
CA ASP A 231 7.10 -10.72 8.26
C ASP A 231 7.15 -10.04 6.89
N TYR A 232 6.93 -8.72 6.85
CA TYR A 232 6.91 -7.94 5.61
C TYR A 232 7.74 -6.66 5.72
N ILE A 233 8.42 -6.33 4.64
CA ILE A 233 9.10 -5.04 4.44
C ILE A 233 8.52 -4.36 3.21
N THR A 234 7.95 -3.17 3.38
CA THR A 234 7.51 -2.31 2.29
C THR A 234 8.62 -1.33 1.91
N SER A 235 9.06 -1.37 0.65
CA SER A 235 10.24 -0.65 0.15
C SER A 235 10.02 -0.05 -1.24
N ASN A 236 10.67 1.09 -1.48
CA ASN A 236 10.73 1.70 -2.81
C ASN A 236 11.69 0.96 -3.76
N ILE A 237 12.71 0.25 -3.23
CA ILE A 237 13.84 -0.21 -4.03
C ILE A 237 14.45 -1.57 -3.59
N LEU A 238 14.26 -2.01 -2.36
CA LEU A 238 14.77 -3.31 -1.89
C LEU A 238 14.00 -4.46 -2.53
N GLU A 239 14.71 -5.52 -2.89
CA GLU A 239 14.11 -6.72 -3.52
C GLU A 239 14.78 -8.04 -3.08
#